data_207c23093c23d6b59ff61b6c92d564f9
#
_entry.id   207c23093c23d6b59ff61b6c92d564f9
#
_cell.length_a   1.000
_cell.length_b   1.000
_cell.length_c   1.000
_cell.angle_alpha   90.00
_cell.angle_beta   90.00
_cell.angle_gamma   90.00
#
_symmetry.space_group_name_H-M   'P 1'
#
loop_
_entity.id
_entity.type
_entity.pdbx_description
1 polymer ?
#
loop_
_entity_poly.entity_id
_entity_poly.type
_entity_poly.pdbx_seq_one_letter_code
_entity_poly.pdbx_strand_id
1 'polypeptide(L)'
;LHLLSRRQRQMCIRDRSGGQKRRVAIAGVLAMKPKILILDEPMAGLDPAGRDEILELLAKLHRENDMTILLVSHSMDDVAKYVDRMIVMNDGKIVLDGEPRKVFKYQRELEEIGLGVPQATNVIHKLNALGAGIEQECITPKEAADAIFNKYMKGNK
;
A
#
# COMPACT_ATOMS: atom_id res chain seq x y z
N LEU A 1 16.03 -27.78 -34.84
CA LEU A 1 14.94 -26.87 -34.40
C LEU A 1 14.60 -27.01 -32.90
N HIS A 2 14.95 -28.11 -32.22
CA HIS A 2 14.64 -28.31 -30.79
C HIS A 2 15.63 -27.70 -29.77
N LEU A 3 16.81 -27.28 -30.19
CA LEU A 3 17.85 -26.74 -29.29
C LEU A 3 17.62 -25.28 -28.89
N LEU A 4 16.96 -24.47 -29.73
CA LEU A 4 16.63 -23.09 -29.45
C LEU A 4 15.54 -22.94 -28.37
N SER A 5 14.58 -23.86 -28.32
CA SER A 5 13.48 -23.82 -27.35
C SER A 5 13.92 -24.13 -25.89
N ARG A 6 14.97 -24.95 -25.72
CA ARG A 6 15.53 -25.23 -24.39
C ARG A 6 16.35 -24.07 -23.85
N ARG A 7 17.12 -23.37 -24.70
CA ARG A 7 17.87 -22.16 -24.31
C ARG A 7 16.91 -21.00 -23.94
N GLN A 8 15.82 -20.83 -24.65
CA GLN A 8 14.80 -19.81 -24.32
C GLN A 8 14.12 -20.10 -22.98
N ARG A 9 13.88 -21.37 -22.62
CA ARG A 9 13.29 -21.71 -21.31
C ARG A 9 14.24 -21.53 -20.12
N GLN A 10 15.55 -21.67 -20.34
CA GLN A 10 16.57 -21.43 -19.28
C GLN A 10 16.96 -19.96 -19.13
N MET A 11 16.77 -19.11 -20.16
CA MET A 11 17.01 -17.66 -20.08
C MET A 11 16.04 -16.90 -19.18
N CYS A 12 14.95 -17.52 -18.73
CA CYS A 12 13.79 -16.79 -18.26
C CYS A 12 13.83 -16.27 -16.81
N ILE A 13 14.71 -16.73 -15.92
CA ILE A 13 14.67 -16.29 -14.51
C ILE A 13 15.88 -15.46 -14.10
N ARG A 14 17.08 -15.75 -14.61
CA ARG A 14 18.29 -15.04 -14.19
C ARG A 14 18.38 -13.61 -14.73
N ASP A 15 17.87 -13.37 -15.93
CA ASP A 15 17.98 -12.09 -16.64
C ASP A 15 16.80 -11.14 -16.44
N ARG A 16 15.85 -11.48 -15.56
CA ARG A 16 14.70 -10.64 -15.25
C ARG A 16 15.05 -9.60 -14.19
N SER A 17 14.44 -8.40 -14.31
CA SER A 17 14.51 -7.37 -13.29
C SER A 17 13.99 -7.90 -11.94
N GLY A 18 14.40 -7.29 -10.83
CA GLY A 18 13.93 -7.65 -9.49
C GLY A 18 12.39 -7.69 -9.40
N GLY A 19 11.72 -6.71 -10.01
CA GLY A 19 10.26 -6.65 -10.06
C GLY A 19 9.61 -7.77 -10.87
N GLN A 20 10.21 -8.17 -11.99
CA GLN A 20 9.72 -9.31 -12.77
C GLN A 20 9.87 -10.64 -12.02
N LYS A 21 10.98 -10.84 -11.31
CA LYS A 21 11.20 -12.02 -10.46
C LYS A 21 10.14 -12.11 -9.37
N ARG A 22 9.81 -10.98 -8.75
CA ARG A 22 8.81 -10.90 -7.69
C ARG A 22 7.40 -11.20 -8.20
N ARG A 23 7.01 -10.64 -9.34
CA ARG A 23 5.74 -10.98 -10.01
C ARG A 23 5.61 -12.47 -10.32
N VAL A 24 6.68 -13.11 -10.77
CA VAL A 24 6.70 -14.56 -11.03
C VAL A 24 6.56 -15.35 -9.73
N ALA A 25 7.21 -14.95 -8.64
CA ALA A 25 7.08 -15.60 -7.35
C ALA A 25 5.65 -15.52 -6.80
N ILE A 26 5.03 -14.32 -6.84
CA ILE A 26 3.63 -14.12 -6.46
C ILE A 26 2.70 -14.99 -7.33
N ALA A 27 2.90 -14.99 -8.65
CA ALA A 27 2.11 -15.81 -9.57
C ALA A 27 2.24 -17.32 -9.27
N GLY A 28 3.43 -17.79 -8.89
CA GLY A 28 3.66 -19.17 -8.48
C GLY A 28 2.86 -19.57 -7.24
N VAL A 29 2.79 -18.70 -6.24
CA VAL A 29 1.97 -18.94 -5.02
C VAL A 29 0.48 -18.88 -5.35
N LEU A 30 0.06 -17.90 -6.16
CA LEU A 30 -1.34 -17.76 -6.58
C LEU A 30 -1.85 -18.94 -7.40
N ALA A 31 -0.98 -19.61 -8.16
CA ALA A 31 -1.34 -20.82 -8.91
C ALA A 31 -1.84 -21.97 -8.02
N MET A 32 -1.45 -21.97 -6.74
CA MET A 32 -1.94 -22.95 -5.73
C MET A 32 -3.34 -22.60 -5.19
N LYS A 33 -3.93 -21.47 -5.58
CA LYS A 33 -5.23 -20.95 -5.11
C LYS A 33 -5.37 -20.96 -3.58
N PRO A 34 -4.46 -20.31 -2.86
CA PRO A 34 -4.49 -20.29 -1.39
C PRO A 34 -5.72 -19.51 -0.90
N LYS A 35 -6.29 -19.90 0.24
CA LYS A 35 -7.30 -19.12 0.94
C LYS A 35 -6.70 -17.93 1.71
N ILE A 36 -5.47 -18.08 2.16
CA ILE A 36 -4.72 -17.05 2.89
C ILE A 36 -3.39 -16.84 2.19
N LEU A 37 -3.09 -15.61 1.83
CA LEU A 37 -1.83 -15.19 1.22
C LEU A 37 -1.10 -14.23 2.16
N ILE A 38 0.12 -14.57 2.56
CA ILE A 38 0.97 -13.72 3.40
C ILE A 38 2.10 -13.18 2.54
N LEU A 39 2.26 -11.87 2.50
CA LEU A 39 3.27 -11.16 1.72
C LEU A 39 4.08 -10.24 2.64
N ASP A 40 5.37 -10.47 2.70
CA ASP A 40 6.31 -9.65 3.46
C ASP A 40 7.06 -8.72 2.51
N GLU A 41 6.84 -7.41 2.68
CA GLU A 41 7.41 -6.34 1.85
C GLU A 41 7.37 -6.62 0.33
N PRO A 42 6.22 -6.98 -0.25
CA PRO A 42 6.16 -7.44 -1.64
C PRO A 42 6.49 -6.33 -2.66
N MET A 43 6.46 -5.06 -2.28
CA MET A 43 6.77 -3.91 -3.14
C MET A 43 8.22 -3.46 -3.05
N ALA A 44 9.04 -4.02 -2.17
CA ALA A 44 10.43 -3.59 -2.00
C ALA A 44 11.23 -3.73 -3.32
N GLY A 45 11.90 -2.64 -3.72
CA GLY A 45 12.70 -2.61 -4.95
C GLY A 45 11.91 -2.53 -6.26
N LEU A 46 10.61 -2.25 -6.20
CA LEU A 46 9.81 -1.93 -7.37
C LEU A 46 9.79 -0.42 -7.62
N ASP A 47 9.69 -0.06 -8.89
CA ASP A 47 9.33 1.29 -9.31
C ASP A 47 7.85 1.61 -8.95
N PRO A 48 7.45 2.88 -8.89
CA PRO A 48 6.09 3.25 -8.49
C PRO A 48 5.00 2.57 -9.33
N ALA A 49 5.19 2.47 -10.64
CA ALA A 49 4.20 1.83 -11.52
C ALA A 49 4.07 0.32 -11.24
N GLY A 50 5.20 -0.38 -11.08
CA GLY A 50 5.20 -1.81 -10.74
C GLY A 50 4.62 -2.10 -9.35
N ARG A 51 4.76 -1.15 -8.40
CA ARG A 51 4.14 -1.22 -7.07
C ARG A 51 2.61 -1.15 -7.19
N ASP A 52 2.10 -0.12 -7.87
CA ASP A 52 0.66 0.06 -8.06
C ASP A 52 0.04 -1.14 -8.79
N GLU A 53 0.68 -1.66 -9.85
CA GLU A 53 0.21 -2.86 -10.57
C GLU A 53 0.04 -4.07 -9.65
N ILE A 54 0.99 -4.32 -8.74
CA ILE A 54 0.91 -5.47 -7.82
C ILE A 54 -0.19 -5.26 -6.78
N LEU A 55 -0.28 -4.07 -6.20
CA LEU A 55 -1.29 -3.77 -5.19
C LEU A 55 -2.70 -3.82 -5.77
N GLU A 56 -2.92 -3.30 -6.98
CA GLU A 56 -4.20 -3.40 -7.68
C GLU A 56 -4.56 -4.85 -8.02
N LEU A 57 -3.58 -5.66 -8.45
CA LEU A 57 -3.78 -7.09 -8.67
C LEU A 57 -4.19 -7.81 -7.37
N LEU A 58 -3.50 -7.55 -6.26
CA LEU A 58 -3.82 -8.14 -4.97
C LEU A 58 -5.22 -7.73 -4.48
N ALA A 59 -5.55 -6.44 -4.58
CA ALA A 59 -6.88 -5.93 -4.24
C ALA A 59 -7.98 -6.55 -5.10
N LYS A 60 -7.73 -6.76 -6.39
CA LYS A 60 -8.64 -7.47 -7.29
C LYS A 60 -8.84 -8.92 -6.87
N LEU A 61 -7.75 -9.63 -6.60
CA LEU A 61 -7.79 -11.04 -6.18
C LEU A 61 -8.52 -11.22 -4.86
N HIS A 62 -8.32 -10.33 -3.89
CA HIS A 62 -9.06 -10.32 -2.63
C HIS A 62 -10.58 -10.20 -2.88
N ARG A 63 -11.00 -9.25 -3.72
CA ARG A 63 -12.43 -9.03 -4.00
C ARG A 63 -13.09 -10.17 -4.80
N GLU A 64 -12.35 -10.78 -5.75
CA GLU A 64 -12.93 -11.75 -6.68
C GLU A 64 -12.88 -13.21 -6.17
N ASN A 65 -11.95 -13.54 -5.27
CA ASN A 65 -11.70 -14.93 -4.87
C ASN A 65 -11.93 -15.22 -3.38
N ASP A 66 -12.52 -14.33 -2.63
CA ASP A 66 -12.73 -14.47 -1.17
C ASP A 66 -11.44 -14.88 -0.43
N MET A 67 -10.31 -14.34 -0.89
CA MET A 67 -8.99 -14.66 -0.39
C MET A 67 -8.58 -13.64 0.67
N THR A 68 -8.14 -14.11 1.83
CA THR A 68 -7.54 -13.25 2.85
C THR A 68 -6.10 -12.93 2.49
N ILE A 69 -5.75 -11.65 2.41
CA ILE A 69 -4.38 -11.21 2.15
C ILE A 69 -3.84 -10.50 3.39
N LEU A 70 -2.75 -11.04 3.94
CA LEU A 70 -1.96 -10.39 4.98
C LEU A 70 -0.73 -9.75 4.34
N LEU A 71 -0.68 -8.41 4.38
CA LEU A 71 0.38 -7.60 3.80
C LEU A 71 1.23 -7.00 4.92
N VAL A 72 2.50 -7.35 5.00
CA VAL A 72 3.47 -6.66 5.86
C VAL A 72 4.11 -5.55 5.03
N SER A 73 4.02 -4.32 5.50
CA SER A 73 4.57 -3.15 4.81
C SER A 73 4.84 -2.02 5.79
N HIS A 74 5.83 -1.18 5.46
CA HIS A 74 6.10 0.09 6.12
C HIS A 74 5.63 1.30 5.29
N SER A 75 4.98 1.09 4.16
CA SER A 75 4.42 2.15 3.31
C SER A 75 3.03 2.54 3.77
N MET A 76 2.92 3.63 4.51
CA MET A 76 1.62 4.10 5.03
C MET A 76 0.67 4.57 3.92
N ASP A 77 1.20 5.09 2.81
CA ASP A 77 0.39 5.48 1.65
C ASP A 77 -0.26 4.27 0.97
N ASP A 78 0.47 3.13 0.85
CA ASP A 78 -0.08 1.89 0.29
C ASP A 78 -1.13 1.30 1.23
N VAL A 79 -0.86 1.29 2.55
CA VAL A 79 -1.81 0.83 3.57
C VAL A 79 -3.08 1.67 3.53
N ALA A 80 -2.97 3.00 3.45
CA ALA A 80 -4.13 3.89 3.38
C ALA A 80 -5.03 3.64 2.17
N LYS A 81 -4.45 3.21 1.05
CA LYS A 81 -5.14 3.06 -0.24
C LYS A 81 -5.76 1.68 -0.44
N TYR A 82 -5.13 0.62 0.07
CA TYR A 82 -5.42 -0.74 -0.36
C TYR A 82 -5.90 -1.71 0.72
N VAL A 83 -5.78 -1.38 2.03
CA VAL A 83 -6.14 -2.32 3.09
C VAL A 83 -7.41 -1.91 3.85
N ASP A 84 -8.18 -2.91 4.27
CA ASP A 84 -9.43 -2.71 5.03
C ASP A 84 -9.18 -2.69 6.54
N ARG A 85 -8.12 -3.38 7.01
CA ARG A 85 -7.75 -3.47 8.42
C ARG A 85 -6.23 -3.36 8.57
N MET A 86 -5.80 -2.55 9.50
CA MET A 86 -4.40 -2.32 9.85
C MET A 86 -4.13 -2.80 11.27
N ILE A 87 -3.08 -3.61 11.43
CA ILE A 87 -2.57 -4.06 12.73
C ILE A 87 -1.17 -3.48 12.87
N VAL A 88 -0.97 -2.65 13.88
CA VAL A 88 0.33 -2.08 14.21
C VAL A 88 0.99 -2.90 15.30
N MET A 89 2.22 -3.32 15.06
CA MET A 89 3.02 -4.10 16.01
C MET A 89 4.26 -3.33 16.45
N ASN A 90 4.55 -3.36 17.72
CA ASN A 90 5.79 -2.86 18.30
C ASN A 90 6.28 -3.80 19.41
N ASP A 91 7.56 -4.14 19.40
CA ASP A 91 8.19 -5.07 20.37
C ASP A 91 7.42 -6.39 20.57
N GLY A 92 6.93 -6.96 19.45
CA GLY A 92 6.19 -8.23 19.46
C GLY A 92 4.77 -8.15 20.00
N LYS A 93 4.22 -6.94 20.23
CA LYS A 93 2.86 -6.71 20.73
C LYS A 93 2.05 -5.92 19.73
N ILE A 94 0.75 -6.19 19.69
CA ILE A 94 -0.20 -5.37 18.94
C ILE A 94 -0.45 -4.11 19.78
N VAL A 95 -0.18 -2.95 19.20
CA VAL A 95 -0.37 -1.64 19.86
C VAL A 95 -1.61 -0.91 19.34
N LEU A 96 -1.92 -1.06 18.04
CA LEU A 96 -3.14 -0.54 17.43
C LEU A 96 -3.73 -1.57 16.46
N ASP A 97 -5.05 -1.60 16.37
CA ASP A 97 -5.79 -2.50 15.46
C ASP A 97 -7.09 -1.84 15.03
N GLY A 98 -7.33 -1.74 13.75
CA GLY A 98 -8.56 -1.15 13.22
C GLY A 98 -8.48 -0.79 11.74
N GLU A 99 -9.49 -0.07 11.28
CA GLU A 99 -9.49 0.54 9.96
C GLU A 99 -8.35 1.57 9.84
N PRO A 100 -7.63 1.65 8.70
CA PRO A 100 -6.52 2.59 8.54
C PRO A 100 -6.88 4.02 8.93
N ARG A 101 -8.05 4.50 8.53
CA ARG A 101 -8.54 5.85 8.87
C ARG A 101 -8.65 6.10 10.38
N LYS A 102 -8.99 5.08 11.15
CA LYS A 102 -9.05 5.19 12.62
C LYS A 102 -7.66 5.13 13.24
N VAL A 103 -6.80 4.24 12.72
CA VAL A 103 -5.44 4.06 13.22
C VAL A 103 -4.58 5.29 12.94
N PHE A 104 -4.69 5.94 11.79
CA PHE A 104 -3.91 7.14 11.46
C PHE A 104 -4.29 8.40 12.28
N LYS A 105 -5.37 8.36 13.06
CA LYS A 105 -5.66 9.41 14.06
C LYS A 105 -4.66 9.40 15.23
N TYR A 106 -4.03 8.28 15.48
CA TYR A 106 -3.02 8.10 16.53
C TYR A 106 -1.61 8.44 16.00
N GLN A 107 -1.48 9.59 15.31
CA GLN A 107 -0.24 9.99 14.65
C GLN A 107 0.94 10.03 15.60
N ARG A 108 0.76 10.58 16.82
CA ARG A 108 1.84 10.71 17.81
C ARG A 108 2.34 9.36 18.27
N GLU A 109 1.44 8.45 18.59
CA GLU A 109 1.75 7.08 18.99
C GLU A 109 2.47 6.31 17.87
N LEU A 110 2.07 6.53 16.61
CA LEU A 110 2.74 5.94 15.45
C LEU A 110 4.16 6.50 15.28
N GLU A 111 4.34 7.82 15.42
CA GLU A 111 5.64 8.47 15.31
C GLU A 111 6.59 8.05 16.44
N GLU A 112 6.10 7.86 17.68
CA GLU A 112 6.88 7.38 18.82
C GLU A 112 7.47 5.98 18.60
N ILE A 113 6.81 5.13 17.82
CA ILE A 113 7.30 3.78 17.45
C ILE A 113 8.01 3.75 16.10
N GLY A 114 8.31 4.92 15.52
CA GLY A 114 9.04 5.04 14.27
C GLY A 114 8.21 4.83 13.00
N LEU A 115 6.88 4.79 13.12
CA LEU A 115 5.97 4.76 11.98
C LEU A 115 5.45 6.18 11.69
N GLY A 116 5.15 6.45 10.42
CA GLY A 116 4.52 7.72 10.03
C GLY A 116 3.03 7.57 9.79
N VAL A 117 2.46 8.64 9.25
CA VAL A 117 1.13 8.65 8.64
C VAL A 117 1.26 8.88 7.14
N PRO A 118 0.20 8.65 6.34
CA PRO A 118 0.21 8.94 4.90
C PRO A 118 0.63 10.38 4.60
N GLN A 119 1.31 10.59 3.46
CA GLN A 119 1.77 11.93 3.06
C GLN A 119 0.61 12.92 2.95
N ALA A 120 -0.55 12.48 2.48
CA ALA A 120 -1.76 13.28 2.41
C ALA A 120 -2.19 13.81 3.79
N THR A 121 -2.17 12.96 4.82
CA THR A 121 -2.47 13.34 6.21
C THR A 121 -1.48 14.39 6.70
N ASN A 122 -0.18 14.18 6.48
CA ASN A 122 0.86 15.13 6.86
C ASN A 122 0.68 16.52 6.19
N VAL A 123 0.32 16.54 4.90
CA VAL A 123 0.06 17.80 4.18
C VAL A 123 -1.10 18.56 4.81
N ILE A 124 -2.22 17.89 5.06
CA ILE A 124 -3.40 18.53 5.69
C ILE A 124 -3.08 19.03 7.10
N HIS A 125 -2.35 18.25 7.92
CA HIS A 125 -1.96 18.70 9.26
C HIS A 125 -1.05 19.94 9.20
N LYS A 126 -0.07 19.98 8.29
CA LYS A 126 0.79 21.17 8.10
C LYS A 126 0.02 22.38 7.62
N LEU A 127 -0.93 22.21 6.68
CA LEU A 127 -1.79 23.30 6.23
C LEU A 127 -2.65 23.83 7.38
N ASN A 128 -3.21 22.95 8.21
CA ASN A 128 -4.02 23.34 9.36
C ASN A 128 -3.18 24.06 10.42
N ALA A 129 -1.94 23.67 10.65
CA ALA A 129 -1.02 24.40 11.51
C ALA A 129 -0.72 25.84 11.01
N LEU A 130 -0.84 26.07 9.70
CA LEU A 130 -0.74 27.39 9.07
C LEU A 130 -2.08 28.15 8.99
N GLY A 131 -3.14 27.59 9.61
CA GLY A 131 -4.45 28.26 9.67
C GLY A 131 -5.40 27.93 8.52
N ALA A 132 -5.16 26.89 7.73
CA ALA A 132 -6.03 26.51 6.60
C ALA A 132 -7.45 26.11 7.02
N GLY A 133 -7.64 25.51 8.20
CA GLY A 133 -8.95 25.14 8.73
C GLY A 133 -9.66 24.08 7.86
N ILE A 134 -8.95 23.08 7.39
CA ILE A 134 -9.48 21.94 6.64
C ILE A 134 -9.90 20.87 7.66
N GLU A 135 -11.22 20.68 7.85
CA GLU A 135 -11.75 19.77 8.85
C GLU A 135 -11.73 18.31 8.38
N GLN A 136 -11.67 18.08 7.07
CA GLN A 136 -11.70 16.74 6.49
C GLN A 136 -10.39 16.00 6.75
N GLU A 137 -10.47 14.83 7.39
CA GLU A 137 -9.36 13.90 7.49
C GLU A 137 -9.10 13.23 6.15
N CYS A 138 -7.87 13.36 5.65
CA CYS A 138 -7.47 12.82 4.36
C CYS A 138 -6.33 11.83 4.55
N ILE A 139 -6.51 10.60 4.07
CA ILE A 139 -5.50 9.56 4.10
C ILE A 139 -4.97 9.22 2.70
N THR A 140 -5.61 9.74 1.65
CA THR A 140 -5.17 9.57 0.26
C THR A 140 -4.91 10.91 -0.41
N PRO A 141 -3.98 10.98 -1.41
CA PRO A 141 -3.69 12.20 -2.16
C PRO A 141 -4.93 12.81 -2.83
N LYS A 142 -5.84 11.97 -3.32
CA LYS A 142 -7.10 12.43 -3.93
C LYS A 142 -7.98 13.16 -2.93
N GLU A 143 -8.18 12.58 -1.74
CA GLU A 143 -8.95 13.21 -0.67
C GLU A 143 -8.35 14.56 -0.26
N ALA A 144 -7.02 14.63 -0.12
CA ALA A 144 -6.35 15.89 0.21
C ALA A 144 -6.53 16.94 -0.88
N ALA A 145 -6.39 16.57 -2.15
CA ALA A 145 -6.62 17.48 -3.28
C ALA A 145 -8.07 17.99 -3.30
N ASP A 146 -9.05 17.10 -3.14
CA ASP A 146 -10.48 17.47 -3.12
C ASP A 146 -10.80 18.39 -1.92
N ALA A 147 -10.24 18.11 -0.73
CA ALA A 147 -10.44 18.92 0.46
C ALA A 147 -9.86 20.34 0.30
N ILE A 148 -8.63 20.45 -0.23
CA ILE A 148 -7.98 21.73 -0.51
C ILE A 148 -8.78 22.51 -1.57
N PHE A 149 -9.16 21.84 -2.67
CA PHE A 149 -9.95 22.47 -3.73
C PHE A 149 -11.27 23.01 -3.20
N ASN A 150 -12.03 22.21 -2.44
CA ASN A 150 -13.31 22.60 -1.87
C ASN A 150 -13.16 23.80 -0.91
N LYS A 151 -12.10 23.83 -0.10
CA LYS A 151 -11.84 24.91 0.85
C LYS A 151 -11.54 26.24 0.16
N TYR A 152 -10.66 26.22 -0.86
CA TYR A 152 -10.15 27.46 -1.44
C TYR A 152 -10.83 27.89 -2.74
N MET A 153 -11.41 26.94 -3.49
CA MET A 153 -12.02 27.26 -4.80
C MET A 153 -13.56 27.39 -4.71
N LYS A 154 -14.23 26.71 -3.76
CA LYS A 154 -15.69 26.87 -3.54
C LYS A 154 -16.04 27.88 -2.46
N GLY A 155 -15.13 28.22 -1.56
CA GLY A 155 -15.35 29.20 -0.49
C GLY A 155 -15.31 30.66 -0.92
N ASN A 156 -15.07 30.97 -2.20
CA ASN A 156 -15.02 32.31 -2.77
C ASN A 156 -16.30 32.66 -3.59
N LYS A 157 -17.45 32.10 -3.24
CA LYS A 157 -18.75 32.56 -3.79
C LYS A 157 -19.61 33.16 -2.70
#